data_1f4e67badeb239098e4368b34b0fd629
#
_entry.id   1f4e67badeb239098e4368b34b0fd629
#
_cell.length_a   1.000
_cell.length_b   1.000
_cell.length_c   1.000
_cell.angle_alpha   90.00
_cell.angle_beta   90.00
_cell.angle_gamma   90.00
#
_symmetry.space_group_name_H-M   'P 1'
#
loop_
_entity.id
_entity.type
_entity.pdbx_description
1 polymer ?
#
loop_
_entity_poly.entity_id
_entity_poly.type
_entity_poly.pdbx_seq_one_letter_code
_entity_poly.pdbx_strand_id
1 'polypeptide(L)'
;MRKWRIEDSSELYNIQGWGLNYFSINDDGHVQVTPKEGYAPVDIRHVLDELKLRDISAPMLLRFPDILDDRIRKITGCFKTASKEYDFKGESYLVYPIKVNQMRQVVEEIVSHGNKYNIGLEAGSKPELHAVLAVNTHENSLVVCNGYKDEDYVELALLAQKMGRRIYLVVEKLNELKLIMKVAKRLKVDPNIGIRIKLTSAGSGKWEESGGDVSKFGLNSSELLDALEFLDKNKMTECLKLIHFHIGSQITKIRRIKNALREAMQFYVQLSKAGFNIDFVDIGGGLGVDYDGTRSSSGENSMN
;
A
#
# COMPACT_ATOMS: atom_id res chain seq x y z
N MET A 1 24.01 -38.23 23.50
CA MET A 1 23.17 -37.15 22.93
C MET A 1 24.00 -35.89 22.83
N ARG A 2 23.95 -35.16 21.71
CA ARG A 2 24.60 -33.85 21.57
C ARG A 2 23.91 -32.85 22.52
N LYS A 3 24.67 -32.02 23.21
CA LYS A 3 24.14 -30.96 24.06
C LYS A 3 23.42 -29.92 23.17
N TRP A 4 22.22 -29.46 23.57
CA TRP A 4 21.46 -28.42 22.88
C TRP A 4 22.23 -27.11 22.88
N ARG A 5 22.21 -26.39 21.75
CA ARG A 5 22.88 -25.09 21.56
C ARG A 5 21.87 -24.06 21.04
N ILE A 6 22.23 -22.78 21.12
CA ILE A 6 21.41 -21.65 20.68
C ILE A 6 21.08 -21.75 19.19
N GLU A 7 22.05 -22.21 18.38
CA GLU A 7 21.86 -22.42 16.93
C GLU A 7 20.75 -23.46 16.67
N ASP A 8 20.66 -24.50 17.49
CA ASP A 8 19.59 -25.50 17.36
C ASP A 8 18.21 -24.90 17.60
N SER A 9 18.08 -23.91 18.50
CA SER A 9 16.86 -23.17 18.74
C SER A 9 16.54 -22.21 17.55
N SER A 10 17.55 -21.49 17.06
CA SER A 10 17.40 -20.58 15.92
C SER A 10 16.93 -21.32 14.66
N GLU A 11 17.47 -22.52 14.42
CA GLU A 11 17.09 -23.39 13.31
C GLU A 11 15.67 -23.96 13.52
N LEU A 12 15.38 -24.51 14.72
CA LEU A 12 14.08 -25.11 15.04
C LEU A 12 12.92 -24.12 14.87
N TYR A 13 13.10 -22.89 15.33
CA TYR A 13 12.09 -21.83 15.25
C TYR A 13 12.19 -20.97 13.97
N ASN A 14 13.13 -21.29 13.08
CA ASN A 14 13.39 -20.57 11.82
C ASN A 14 13.49 -19.05 12.02
N ILE A 15 14.16 -18.61 13.06
CA ILE A 15 14.26 -17.19 13.44
C ILE A 15 14.83 -16.34 12.29
N GLN A 16 15.84 -16.86 11.58
CA GLN A 16 16.46 -16.15 10.46
C GLN A 16 15.49 -15.98 9.28
N GLY A 17 14.62 -16.97 9.02
CA GLY A 17 13.68 -16.93 7.92
C GLY A 17 12.59 -15.89 8.10
N TRP A 18 11.88 -15.90 9.24
CA TRP A 18 10.77 -14.95 9.47
C TRP A 18 11.24 -13.64 10.12
N GLY A 19 12.35 -13.66 10.84
CA GLY A 19 12.83 -12.51 11.61
C GLY A 19 13.44 -11.39 10.77
N LEU A 20 13.82 -11.65 9.51
CA LEU A 20 14.34 -10.68 8.54
C LEU A 20 15.45 -9.79 9.10
N ASN A 21 16.36 -10.35 9.90
CA ASN A 21 17.43 -9.66 10.63
C ASN A 21 16.96 -8.69 11.74
N TYR A 22 15.65 -8.59 12.01
CA TYR A 22 15.15 -7.85 13.16
C TYR A 22 15.12 -8.66 14.44
N PHE A 23 15.00 -10.00 14.33
CA PHE A 23 14.92 -10.92 15.45
C PHE A 23 16.10 -11.88 15.44
N SER A 24 16.66 -12.14 16.62
CA SER A 24 17.73 -13.11 16.84
C SER A 24 17.62 -13.70 18.24
N ILE A 25 18.47 -14.69 18.56
CA ILE A 25 18.60 -15.22 19.92
C ILE A 25 19.98 -14.80 20.43
N ASN A 26 20.05 -14.23 21.64
CA ASN A 26 21.29 -13.85 22.29
C ASN A 26 22.00 -15.01 22.98
N ASP A 27 23.17 -14.77 23.56
CA ASP A 27 24.00 -15.81 24.22
C ASP A 27 23.35 -16.41 25.46
N ASP A 28 22.36 -15.72 26.06
CA ASP A 28 21.55 -16.20 27.18
C ASP A 28 20.37 -17.07 26.73
N GLY A 29 20.18 -17.25 25.41
CA GLY A 29 19.05 -17.98 24.83
C GLY A 29 17.74 -17.20 24.78
N HIS A 30 17.79 -15.87 24.96
CA HIS A 30 16.61 -15.01 24.88
C HIS A 30 16.43 -14.47 23.47
N VAL A 31 15.17 -14.30 23.06
CA VAL A 31 14.84 -13.56 21.84
C VAL A 31 15.15 -12.09 22.04
N GLN A 32 15.92 -11.53 21.13
CA GLN A 32 16.20 -10.11 21.06
C GLN A 32 15.73 -9.48 19.76
N VAL A 33 15.45 -8.20 19.79
CA VAL A 33 15.01 -7.40 18.65
C VAL A 33 16.01 -6.30 18.39
N THR A 34 16.49 -6.23 17.14
CA THR A 34 17.30 -5.10 16.63
C THR A 34 16.45 -4.34 15.61
N PRO A 35 15.71 -3.31 16.01
CA PRO A 35 14.70 -2.69 15.15
C PRO A 35 15.27 -2.02 13.90
N LYS A 36 16.56 -1.65 13.95
CA LYS A 36 17.26 -0.95 12.89
C LYS A 36 18.76 -1.20 12.99
N GLU A 37 19.42 -1.26 11.85
CA GLU A 37 20.88 -1.38 11.79
C GLU A 37 21.57 -0.26 12.57
N GLY A 38 22.56 -0.62 13.40
CA GLY A 38 23.29 0.30 14.28
C GLY A 38 22.62 0.60 15.63
N TYR A 39 21.45 0.05 15.89
CA TYR A 39 20.78 0.15 17.20
C TYR A 39 21.19 -1.01 18.12
N ALA A 40 21.24 -0.75 19.42
CA ALA A 40 21.43 -1.79 20.40
C ALA A 40 20.24 -2.77 20.38
N PRO A 41 20.48 -4.08 20.47
CA PRO A 41 19.41 -5.06 20.54
C PRO A 41 18.63 -4.93 21.87
N VAL A 42 17.34 -5.16 21.81
CA VAL A 42 16.44 -5.17 22.97
C VAL A 42 16.15 -6.62 23.32
N ASP A 43 16.55 -7.06 24.50
CA ASP A 43 16.22 -8.38 25.04
C ASP A 43 14.75 -8.41 25.49
N ILE A 44 13.94 -9.26 24.84
CA ILE A 44 12.50 -9.36 25.13
C ILE A 44 12.27 -9.91 26.55
N ARG A 45 13.11 -10.80 27.04
CA ARG A 45 12.98 -11.35 28.39
C ARG A 45 13.15 -10.27 29.42
N HIS A 46 14.14 -9.39 29.27
CA HIS A 46 14.36 -8.25 30.13
C HIS A 46 13.15 -7.30 30.14
N VAL A 47 12.60 -6.99 28.95
CA VAL A 47 11.37 -6.18 28.84
C VAL A 47 10.20 -6.82 29.59
N LEU A 48 10.02 -8.14 29.48
CA LEU A 48 8.95 -8.85 30.19
C LEU A 48 9.13 -8.82 31.71
N ASP A 49 10.35 -8.95 32.20
CA ASP A 49 10.63 -8.89 33.64
C ASP A 49 10.40 -7.47 34.18
N GLU A 50 10.77 -6.43 33.45
CA GLU A 50 10.47 -5.03 33.80
C GLU A 50 8.95 -4.73 33.80
N LEU A 51 8.19 -5.31 32.88
CA LEU A 51 6.74 -5.16 32.85
C LEU A 51 6.07 -5.85 34.05
N LYS A 52 6.58 -7.03 34.46
CA LYS A 52 6.10 -7.70 35.67
C LYS A 52 6.28 -6.86 36.94
N LEU A 53 7.38 -6.12 37.06
CA LEU A 53 7.62 -5.21 38.17
C LEU A 53 6.60 -4.04 38.23
N ARG A 54 5.90 -3.81 37.12
CA ARG A 54 4.82 -2.81 36.99
C ARG A 54 3.44 -3.45 37.00
N ASP A 55 3.30 -4.69 37.47
CA ASP A 55 2.04 -5.45 37.49
C ASP A 55 1.40 -5.68 36.12
N ILE A 56 2.18 -5.61 35.03
CA ILE A 56 1.73 -5.92 33.69
C ILE A 56 2.10 -7.37 33.36
N SER A 57 1.10 -8.22 33.13
CA SER A 57 1.26 -9.64 32.84
C SER A 57 0.77 -10.03 31.44
N ALA A 58 1.20 -11.21 30.98
CA ALA A 58 0.69 -11.80 29.74
C ALA A 58 -0.83 -12.13 29.85
N PRO A 59 -1.58 -12.11 28.71
CA PRO A 59 -1.09 -11.88 27.35
C PRO A 59 -0.82 -10.41 27.04
N MET A 60 0.25 -10.12 26.30
CA MET A 60 0.61 -8.77 25.89
C MET A 60 1.05 -8.72 24.43
N LEU A 61 0.90 -7.57 23.81
CA LEU A 61 1.36 -7.32 22.44
C LEU A 61 2.48 -6.28 22.47
N LEU A 62 3.69 -6.69 22.15
CA LEU A 62 4.84 -5.81 22.00
C LEU A 62 4.90 -5.30 20.55
N ARG A 63 5.13 -3.99 20.38
CA ARG A 63 5.33 -3.36 19.08
C ARG A 63 6.65 -2.62 19.06
N PHE A 64 7.31 -2.67 17.91
CA PHE A 64 8.58 -2.00 17.65
C PHE A 64 8.40 -1.04 16.47
N PRO A 65 7.98 0.21 16.69
CA PRO A 65 7.68 1.19 15.62
C PRO A 65 8.88 1.45 14.70
N ASP A 66 10.10 1.38 15.24
CA ASP A 66 11.32 1.55 14.45
C ASP A 66 11.46 0.54 13.30
N ILE A 67 10.85 -0.66 13.43
CA ILE A 67 10.79 -1.63 12.33
C ILE A 67 9.92 -1.09 11.19
N LEU A 68 8.81 -0.41 11.50
CA LEU A 68 7.98 0.24 10.48
C LEU A 68 8.75 1.36 9.77
N ASP A 69 9.46 2.21 10.52
CA ASP A 69 10.32 3.26 9.93
C ASP A 69 11.38 2.65 9.00
N ASP A 70 12.06 1.60 9.44
CA ASP A 70 13.10 0.94 8.63
C ASP A 70 12.51 0.32 7.36
N ARG A 71 11.32 -0.31 7.44
CA ARG A 71 10.64 -0.87 6.25
C ARG A 71 10.19 0.22 5.28
N ILE A 72 9.61 1.31 5.76
CA ILE A 72 9.25 2.47 4.93
C ILE A 72 10.49 3.02 4.23
N ARG A 73 11.59 3.20 4.96
CA ARG A 73 12.86 3.68 4.43
C ARG A 73 13.40 2.74 3.33
N LYS A 74 13.41 1.43 3.58
CA LYS A 74 13.89 0.42 2.62
C LYS A 74 13.06 0.42 1.34
N ILE A 75 11.72 0.36 1.44
CA ILE A 75 10.84 0.37 0.27
C ILE A 75 11.04 1.66 -0.54
N THR A 76 11.00 2.80 0.10
CA THR A 76 11.20 4.09 -0.56
C THR A 76 12.59 4.22 -1.17
N GLY A 77 13.59 3.67 -0.48
CA GLY A 77 14.97 3.61 -0.96
C GLY A 77 15.13 2.80 -2.24
N CYS A 78 14.44 1.64 -2.36
CA CYS A 78 14.45 0.83 -3.57
C CYS A 78 13.92 1.61 -4.78
N PHE A 79 12.77 2.29 -4.63
CA PHE A 79 12.22 3.13 -5.70
C PHE A 79 13.14 4.29 -6.07
N LYS A 80 13.72 4.96 -5.08
CA LYS A 80 14.68 6.07 -5.31
C LYS A 80 15.92 5.60 -6.05
N THR A 81 16.46 4.44 -5.69
CA THR A 81 17.62 3.83 -6.38
C THR A 81 17.28 3.48 -7.82
N ALA A 82 16.14 2.81 -8.06
CA ALA A 82 15.69 2.47 -9.39
C ALA A 82 15.42 3.73 -10.25
N SER A 83 14.78 4.75 -9.70
CA SER A 83 14.54 6.02 -10.40
C SER A 83 15.85 6.66 -10.86
N LYS A 84 16.88 6.62 -10.02
CA LYS A 84 18.21 7.15 -10.38
C LYS A 84 18.90 6.29 -11.44
N GLU A 85 18.82 4.97 -11.32
CA GLU A 85 19.44 4.02 -12.27
C GLU A 85 18.87 4.15 -13.68
N TYR A 86 17.54 4.32 -13.79
CA TYR A 86 16.83 4.42 -15.07
C TYR A 86 16.54 5.85 -15.52
N ASP A 87 17.13 6.86 -14.87
CA ASP A 87 16.90 8.29 -15.15
C ASP A 87 15.41 8.69 -15.19
N PHE A 88 14.60 8.06 -14.34
CA PHE A 88 13.18 8.37 -14.24
C PHE A 88 12.97 9.74 -13.60
N LYS A 89 12.24 10.61 -14.29
CA LYS A 89 12.04 12.02 -13.86
C LYS A 89 10.83 12.24 -12.97
N GLY A 90 9.97 11.23 -12.84
CA GLY A 90 8.82 11.28 -11.95
C GLY A 90 9.20 11.02 -10.50
N GLU A 91 8.23 11.19 -9.61
CA GLU A 91 8.36 10.87 -8.19
C GLU A 91 7.65 9.56 -7.86
N SER A 92 8.11 8.89 -6.82
CA SER A 92 7.46 7.69 -6.27
C SER A 92 6.85 8.00 -4.91
N TYR A 93 5.61 7.55 -4.72
CA TYR A 93 4.86 7.71 -3.49
C TYR A 93 4.51 6.33 -2.93
N LEU A 94 4.72 6.14 -1.64
CA LEU A 94 4.20 4.98 -0.93
C LEU A 94 2.83 5.34 -0.35
N VAL A 95 1.81 4.55 -0.66
CA VAL A 95 0.44 4.76 -0.16
C VAL A 95 0.06 3.57 0.71
N TYR A 96 -0.21 3.80 1.98
CA TYR A 96 -0.56 2.74 2.93
C TYR A 96 -2.07 2.54 2.99
N PRO A 97 -2.58 1.34 2.63
CA PRO A 97 -3.99 1.01 2.75
C PRO A 97 -4.34 0.69 4.21
N ILE A 98 -5.16 1.51 4.86
CA ILE A 98 -5.43 1.35 6.29
C ILE A 98 -6.16 0.06 6.65
N LYS A 99 -6.85 -0.57 5.69
CA LYS A 99 -7.49 -1.89 5.87
C LYS A 99 -6.53 -3.00 6.28
N VAL A 100 -5.24 -2.88 5.96
CA VAL A 100 -4.21 -3.87 6.32
C VAL A 100 -4.03 -3.93 7.84
N ASN A 101 -3.92 -2.79 8.49
CA ASN A 101 -3.98 -2.63 9.93
C ASN A 101 -4.46 -1.22 10.25
N GLN A 102 -5.73 -1.09 10.63
CA GLN A 102 -6.41 0.19 10.89
C GLN A 102 -6.31 0.65 12.36
N MET A 103 -5.50 -0.04 13.17
CA MET A 103 -5.28 0.40 14.55
C MET A 103 -4.65 1.79 14.54
N ARG A 104 -5.26 2.71 15.28
CA ARG A 104 -4.88 4.12 15.32
C ARG A 104 -3.37 4.29 15.54
N GLN A 105 -2.81 3.62 16.54
CA GLN A 105 -1.38 3.72 16.87
C GLN A 105 -0.49 3.32 15.68
N VAL A 106 -0.88 2.27 14.93
CA VAL A 106 -0.10 1.81 13.77
C VAL A 106 -0.17 2.82 12.63
N VAL A 107 -1.35 3.37 12.36
CA VAL A 107 -1.53 4.37 11.28
C VAL A 107 -0.82 5.68 11.64
N GLU A 108 -0.92 6.14 12.89
CA GLU A 108 -0.21 7.33 13.39
C GLU A 108 1.31 7.18 13.25
N GLU A 109 1.87 6.01 13.61
CA GLU A 109 3.30 5.72 13.45
C GLU A 109 3.72 5.73 11.98
N ILE A 110 2.94 5.10 11.09
CA ILE A 110 3.21 5.08 9.65
C ILE A 110 3.20 6.51 9.08
N VAL A 111 2.23 7.34 9.46
CA VAL A 111 2.14 8.73 9.02
C VAL A 111 3.32 9.55 9.56
N SER A 112 3.62 9.42 10.85
CA SER A 112 4.72 10.14 11.51
C SER A 112 6.08 9.82 10.88
N HIS A 113 6.40 8.53 10.77
CA HIS A 113 7.66 8.08 10.17
C HIS A 113 7.71 8.30 8.65
N GLY A 114 6.57 8.16 8.00
CA GLY A 114 6.44 8.28 6.54
C GLY A 114 6.43 9.71 6.02
N ASN A 115 6.24 10.69 6.90
CA ASN A 115 6.13 12.10 6.55
C ASN A 115 7.28 12.61 5.69
N LYS A 116 8.51 12.31 6.08
CA LYS A 116 9.73 12.65 5.32
C LYS A 116 9.83 12.01 3.95
N TYR A 117 8.94 11.05 3.63
CA TYR A 117 8.85 10.33 2.36
C TYR A 117 7.55 10.61 1.61
N ASN A 118 6.76 11.60 2.04
CA ASN A 118 5.45 11.93 1.46
C ASN A 118 4.51 10.72 1.39
N ILE A 119 4.47 9.88 2.45
CA ILE A 119 3.60 8.71 2.47
C ILE A 119 2.14 9.14 2.36
N GLY A 120 1.38 8.44 1.50
CA GLY A 120 -0.05 8.60 1.38
C GLY A 120 -0.83 7.54 2.14
N LEU A 121 -2.15 7.70 2.22
CA LEU A 121 -3.06 6.72 2.78
C LEU A 121 -4.12 6.32 1.76
N GLU A 122 -4.53 5.05 1.78
CA GLU A 122 -5.67 4.56 1.00
C GLU A 122 -6.86 4.28 1.93
N ALA A 123 -8.04 4.71 1.51
CA ALA A 123 -9.33 4.37 2.11
C ALA A 123 -10.17 3.58 1.11
N GLY A 124 -10.59 2.38 1.47
CA GLY A 124 -11.44 1.52 0.65
C GLY A 124 -12.93 1.59 1.00
N SER A 125 -13.30 2.45 1.96
CA SER A 125 -14.68 2.65 2.41
C SER A 125 -14.88 4.01 3.07
N LYS A 126 -16.13 4.45 3.21
CA LYS A 126 -16.47 5.71 3.88
C LYS A 126 -15.97 5.77 5.33
N PRO A 127 -16.14 4.75 6.19
CA PRO A 127 -15.55 4.76 7.53
C PRO A 127 -14.03 4.86 7.54
N GLU A 128 -13.36 4.19 6.61
CA GLU A 128 -11.91 4.31 6.47
C GLU A 128 -11.49 5.73 6.06
N LEU A 129 -12.24 6.41 5.17
CA LEU A 129 -11.95 7.79 4.82
C LEU A 129 -12.05 8.73 6.03
N HIS A 130 -13.06 8.55 6.90
CA HIS A 130 -13.13 9.31 8.15
C HIS A 130 -11.88 9.10 9.01
N ALA A 131 -11.44 7.85 9.17
CA ALA A 131 -10.22 7.55 9.94
C ALA A 131 -8.97 8.17 9.29
N VAL A 132 -8.83 8.05 7.96
CA VAL A 132 -7.73 8.65 7.20
C VAL A 132 -7.69 10.16 7.39
N LEU A 133 -8.81 10.85 7.24
CA LEU A 133 -8.88 12.31 7.39
C LEU A 133 -8.56 12.77 8.81
N ALA A 134 -8.89 11.95 9.82
CA ALA A 134 -8.59 12.26 11.22
C ALA A 134 -7.10 12.13 11.57
N VAL A 135 -6.40 11.16 10.95
CA VAL A 135 -4.99 10.86 11.26
C VAL A 135 -4.03 11.59 10.32
N ASN A 136 -4.43 11.81 9.06
CA ASN A 136 -3.58 12.43 8.05
C ASN A 136 -3.50 13.94 8.25
N THR A 137 -2.43 14.38 8.90
CA THR A 137 -2.18 15.81 9.20
C THR A 137 -1.40 16.54 8.11
N HIS A 138 -0.85 15.79 7.14
CA HIS A 138 0.01 16.34 6.08
C HIS A 138 -0.81 16.81 4.87
N GLU A 139 -0.68 18.09 4.49
CA GLU A 139 -1.37 18.67 3.35
C GLU A 139 -0.95 18.04 2.01
N ASN A 140 0.33 17.69 1.86
CA ASN A 140 0.88 17.12 0.62
C ASN A 140 0.71 15.60 0.49
N SER A 141 0.22 14.93 1.53
CA SER A 141 0.00 13.49 1.52
C SER A 141 -1.15 13.10 0.60
N LEU A 142 -0.93 12.09 -0.24
CA LEU A 142 -1.98 11.54 -1.10
C LEU A 142 -3.03 10.80 -0.28
N VAL A 143 -4.29 10.98 -0.61
CA VAL A 143 -5.40 10.15 -0.12
C VAL A 143 -6.07 9.50 -1.32
N VAL A 144 -5.91 8.19 -1.43
CA VAL A 144 -6.50 7.39 -2.52
C VAL A 144 -7.78 6.75 -2.02
N CYS A 145 -8.91 7.08 -2.64
CA CYS A 145 -10.24 6.60 -2.29
C CYS A 145 -10.65 5.47 -3.24
N ASN A 146 -10.39 4.23 -2.84
CA ASN A 146 -10.78 3.00 -3.54
C ASN A 146 -12.13 2.47 -3.05
N GLY A 147 -12.54 1.31 -3.55
CA GLY A 147 -13.79 0.64 -3.19
C GLY A 147 -15.04 1.30 -3.79
N TYR A 148 -16.19 0.67 -3.59
CA TYR A 148 -17.46 1.20 -4.08
C TYR A 148 -17.90 2.43 -3.31
N LYS A 149 -18.39 3.42 -4.04
CA LYS A 149 -18.74 4.74 -3.48
C LYS A 149 -20.23 5.00 -3.55
N ASP A 150 -20.79 5.37 -2.41
CA ASP A 150 -22.09 6.02 -2.31
C ASP A 150 -21.96 7.56 -2.39
N GLU A 151 -23.07 8.27 -2.39
CA GLU A 151 -23.08 9.74 -2.50
C GLU A 151 -22.36 10.39 -1.31
N ASP A 152 -22.55 9.87 -0.09
CA ASP A 152 -21.91 10.42 1.11
C ASP A 152 -20.40 10.24 1.09
N TYR A 153 -19.91 9.10 0.56
CA TYR A 153 -18.47 8.87 0.41
C TYR A 153 -17.85 9.87 -0.55
N VAL A 154 -18.50 10.06 -1.72
CA VAL A 154 -18.03 11.05 -2.71
C VAL A 154 -18.09 12.45 -2.16
N GLU A 155 -19.15 12.82 -1.46
CA GLU A 155 -19.31 14.12 -0.84
C GLU A 155 -18.21 14.40 0.18
N LEU A 156 -17.97 13.46 1.11
CA LEU A 156 -16.90 13.57 2.11
C LEU A 156 -15.54 13.77 1.46
N ALA A 157 -15.23 12.97 0.42
CA ALA A 157 -13.97 13.06 -0.30
C ALA A 157 -13.80 14.44 -0.99
N LEU A 158 -14.82 14.93 -1.66
CA LEU A 158 -14.77 16.23 -2.35
C LEU A 158 -14.77 17.42 -1.39
N LEU A 159 -15.42 17.31 -0.24
CA LEU A 159 -15.31 18.31 0.83
C LEU A 159 -13.88 18.36 1.38
N ALA A 160 -13.26 17.21 1.63
CA ALA A 160 -11.87 17.13 2.05
C ALA A 160 -10.93 17.71 0.99
N GLN A 161 -11.17 17.46 -0.30
CA GLN A 161 -10.41 18.06 -1.39
C GLN A 161 -10.58 19.60 -1.41
N LYS A 162 -11.80 20.10 -1.20
CA LYS A 162 -12.08 21.54 -1.11
C LYS A 162 -11.37 22.21 0.07
N MET A 163 -11.10 21.44 1.13
CA MET A 163 -10.31 21.88 2.29
C MET A 163 -8.79 21.80 2.06
N GLY A 164 -8.33 21.49 0.85
CA GLY A 164 -6.93 21.45 0.48
C GLY A 164 -6.27 20.07 0.58
N ARG A 165 -7.03 18.98 0.86
CA ARG A 165 -6.47 17.62 0.86
C ARG A 165 -6.28 17.11 -0.57
N ARG A 166 -5.19 16.38 -0.82
CA ARG A 166 -4.90 15.74 -2.11
C ARG A 166 -5.66 14.42 -2.25
N ILE A 167 -6.95 14.51 -2.55
CA ILE A 167 -7.86 13.36 -2.68
C ILE A 167 -7.91 12.90 -4.14
N TYR A 168 -7.89 11.58 -4.35
CA TYR A 168 -8.09 10.92 -5.64
C TYR A 168 -9.21 9.91 -5.52
N LEU A 169 -10.32 10.12 -6.22
CA LEU A 169 -11.48 9.22 -6.27
C LEU A 169 -11.27 8.19 -7.36
N VAL A 170 -10.93 6.95 -7.00
CA VAL A 170 -10.69 5.87 -7.95
C VAL A 170 -12.00 5.17 -8.32
N VAL A 171 -12.40 5.31 -9.56
CA VAL A 171 -13.62 4.71 -10.13
C VAL A 171 -13.45 3.19 -10.27
N GLU A 172 -14.33 2.44 -9.62
CA GLU A 172 -14.40 0.98 -9.66
C GLU A 172 -15.52 0.47 -10.58
N LYS A 173 -16.52 1.31 -10.83
CA LYS A 173 -17.67 1.05 -11.71
C LYS A 173 -18.02 2.30 -12.50
N LEU A 174 -18.45 2.12 -13.75
CA LEU A 174 -18.79 3.22 -14.64
C LEU A 174 -19.85 4.19 -14.07
N ASN A 175 -20.83 3.71 -13.32
CA ASN A 175 -21.86 4.55 -12.73
C ASN A 175 -21.33 5.51 -11.65
N GLU A 176 -20.18 5.24 -11.05
CA GLU A 176 -19.55 6.12 -10.06
C GLU A 176 -19.13 7.46 -10.69
N LEU A 177 -18.77 7.49 -11.99
CA LEU A 177 -18.48 8.76 -12.69
C LEU A 177 -19.68 9.71 -12.69
N LYS A 178 -20.89 9.20 -12.93
CA LYS A 178 -22.12 10.02 -12.90
C LYS A 178 -22.37 10.57 -11.49
N LEU A 179 -22.11 9.75 -10.49
CA LEU A 179 -22.25 10.14 -9.08
C LEU A 179 -21.23 11.23 -8.71
N ILE A 180 -19.95 11.03 -9.06
CA ILE A 180 -18.89 12.00 -8.81
C ILE A 180 -19.22 13.32 -9.47
N MET A 181 -19.64 13.32 -10.75
CA MET A 181 -20.02 14.53 -11.48
C MET A 181 -21.19 15.26 -10.83
N LYS A 182 -22.24 14.51 -10.37
CA LYS A 182 -23.39 15.08 -9.67
C LYS A 182 -22.96 15.87 -8.43
N VAL A 183 -22.15 15.23 -7.59
CA VAL A 183 -21.69 15.81 -6.33
C VAL A 183 -20.69 16.95 -6.58
N ALA A 184 -19.76 16.77 -7.51
CA ALA A 184 -18.77 17.77 -7.90
C ALA A 184 -19.43 19.07 -8.37
N LYS A 185 -20.46 18.99 -9.22
CA LYS A 185 -21.26 20.15 -9.66
C LYS A 185 -21.96 20.85 -8.48
N ARG A 186 -22.55 20.05 -7.55
CA ARG A 186 -23.22 20.60 -6.36
C ARG A 186 -22.25 21.37 -5.46
N LEU A 187 -21.05 20.81 -5.26
CA LEU A 187 -20.02 21.37 -4.37
C LEU A 187 -19.14 22.44 -5.05
N LYS A 188 -19.23 22.54 -6.39
CA LYS A 188 -18.36 23.40 -7.23
C LYS A 188 -16.88 23.09 -7.00
N VAL A 189 -16.52 21.83 -7.17
CA VAL A 189 -15.16 21.29 -7.03
C VAL A 189 -14.83 20.47 -8.27
N ASP A 190 -13.66 20.69 -8.86
CA ASP A 190 -13.14 19.83 -9.91
C ASP A 190 -12.48 18.60 -9.27
N PRO A 191 -13.05 17.38 -9.45
CA PRO A 191 -12.57 16.20 -8.75
C PRO A 191 -11.27 15.68 -9.37
N ASN A 192 -10.33 15.21 -8.55
CA ASN A 192 -9.25 14.36 -9.05
C ASN A 192 -9.76 12.93 -9.18
N ILE A 193 -9.93 12.47 -10.40
CA ILE A 193 -10.48 11.14 -10.72
C ILE A 193 -9.32 10.18 -11.00
N GLY A 194 -9.39 9.01 -10.41
CA GLY A 194 -8.65 7.83 -10.83
C GLY A 194 -9.58 6.84 -11.52
N ILE A 195 -9.05 5.99 -12.38
CA ILE A 195 -9.78 4.85 -12.93
C ILE A 195 -9.02 3.57 -12.61
N ARG A 196 -9.70 2.58 -12.02
CA ARG A 196 -9.15 1.25 -11.89
C ARG A 196 -9.39 0.46 -13.16
N ILE A 197 -8.29 0.02 -13.80
CA ILE A 197 -8.30 -0.78 -15.01
C ILE A 197 -8.19 -2.26 -14.67
N LYS A 198 -8.95 -3.11 -15.39
CA LYS A 198 -8.75 -4.55 -15.38
C LYS A 198 -7.65 -4.92 -16.34
N LEU A 199 -6.64 -5.65 -15.85
CA LEU A 199 -5.58 -6.19 -16.69
C LEU A 199 -5.91 -7.63 -17.09
N THR A 200 -5.53 -8.01 -18.31
CA THR A 200 -5.67 -9.39 -18.79
C THR A 200 -4.60 -10.31 -18.21
N SER A 201 -3.45 -9.76 -17.82
CA SER A 201 -2.42 -10.48 -17.08
C SER A 201 -2.93 -10.86 -15.70
N ALA A 202 -3.49 -12.08 -15.58
CA ALA A 202 -4.06 -12.58 -14.35
C ALA A 202 -3.01 -12.66 -13.22
N GLY A 203 -3.37 -12.14 -12.06
CA GLY A 203 -2.68 -12.44 -10.81
C GLY A 203 -2.78 -13.93 -10.49
N SER A 204 -1.86 -14.48 -9.71
CA SER A 204 -2.01 -15.79 -9.09
C SER A 204 -1.84 -15.64 -7.59
N GLY A 205 -2.72 -16.27 -6.88
CA GLY A 205 -2.68 -16.34 -5.42
C GLY A 205 -3.97 -16.96 -4.92
N LYS A 206 -4.11 -17.15 -3.62
CA LYS A 206 -5.35 -17.67 -2.98
C LYS A 206 -6.63 -16.88 -3.34
N TRP A 207 -6.49 -15.72 -3.98
CA TRP A 207 -7.55 -14.79 -4.38
C TRP A 207 -7.45 -14.45 -5.87
N GLU A 208 -7.32 -15.49 -6.71
CA GLU A 208 -7.26 -15.37 -8.18
C GLU A 208 -8.48 -14.63 -8.77
N GLU A 209 -9.62 -14.72 -8.08
CA GLU A 209 -10.87 -14.03 -8.45
C GLU A 209 -10.86 -12.51 -8.24
N SER A 210 -9.83 -11.94 -7.60
CA SER A 210 -9.73 -10.50 -7.36
C SER A 210 -8.92 -9.74 -8.41
N GLY A 211 -8.33 -10.44 -9.38
CA GLY A 211 -7.55 -9.88 -10.49
C GLY A 211 -8.01 -10.37 -11.85
N GLY A 212 -7.55 -9.72 -12.92
CA GLY A 212 -7.90 -10.08 -14.31
C GLY A 212 -9.32 -9.70 -14.73
N ASP A 213 -9.75 -10.19 -15.89
CA ASP A 213 -11.08 -9.88 -16.49
C ASP A 213 -12.26 -10.30 -15.62
N VAL A 214 -12.10 -11.31 -14.75
CA VAL A 214 -13.13 -11.83 -13.82
C VAL A 214 -13.22 -10.99 -12.56
N SER A 215 -12.31 -10.03 -12.36
CA SER A 215 -12.33 -9.16 -11.18
C SER A 215 -13.68 -8.44 -11.02
N LYS A 216 -14.19 -8.42 -9.77
CA LYS A 216 -15.39 -7.65 -9.39
C LYS A 216 -15.15 -6.14 -9.49
N PHE A 217 -13.89 -5.71 -9.54
CA PHE A 217 -13.47 -4.33 -9.42
C PHE A 217 -12.73 -3.87 -10.68
N GLY A 218 -12.94 -2.59 -11.03
CA GLY A 218 -12.29 -1.94 -12.13
C GLY A 218 -13.06 -2.08 -13.45
N LEU A 219 -12.68 -1.26 -14.40
CA LEU A 219 -13.29 -1.17 -15.72
C LEU A 219 -12.53 -2.07 -16.71
N ASN A 220 -13.26 -2.82 -17.52
CA ASN A 220 -12.70 -3.47 -18.69
C ASN A 220 -12.46 -2.45 -19.82
N SER A 221 -11.89 -2.89 -20.95
CA SER A 221 -11.54 -1.97 -22.05
C SER A 221 -12.75 -1.23 -22.63
N SER A 222 -13.91 -1.89 -22.74
CA SER A 222 -15.13 -1.25 -23.25
C SER A 222 -15.66 -0.21 -22.25
N GLU A 223 -15.76 -0.59 -20.98
CA GLU A 223 -16.19 0.34 -19.91
C GLU A 223 -15.23 1.52 -19.75
N LEU A 224 -13.93 1.30 -19.98
CA LEU A 224 -12.94 2.37 -20.00
C LEU A 224 -13.21 3.36 -21.13
N LEU A 225 -13.46 2.87 -22.35
CA LEU A 225 -13.81 3.75 -23.48
C LEU A 225 -15.08 4.56 -23.20
N ASP A 226 -16.12 3.93 -22.64
CA ASP A 226 -17.35 4.60 -22.23
C ASP A 226 -17.08 5.68 -21.17
N ALA A 227 -16.15 5.40 -20.23
CA ALA A 227 -15.74 6.36 -19.20
C ALA A 227 -15.02 7.57 -19.81
N LEU A 228 -14.11 7.34 -20.76
CA LEU A 228 -13.38 8.41 -21.44
C LEU A 228 -14.32 9.28 -22.27
N GLU A 229 -15.23 8.66 -23.02
CA GLU A 229 -16.25 9.39 -23.77
C GLU A 229 -17.17 10.22 -22.86
N PHE A 230 -17.55 9.66 -21.70
CA PHE A 230 -18.31 10.38 -20.69
C PHE A 230 -17.56 11.60 -20.15
N LEU A 231 -16.28 11.46 -19.83
CA LEU A 231 -15.45 12.57 -19.36
C LEU A 231 -15.29 13.66 -20.40
N ASP A 232 -15.06 13.29 -21.66
CA ASP A 232 -14.91 14.23 -22.77
C ASP A 232 -16.21 15.01 -23.02
N LYS A 233 -17.35 14.32 -23.16
CA LYS A 233 -18.68 14.94 -23.33
C LYS A 233 -19.05 15.92 -22.22
N ASN A 234 -18.54 15.71 -21.02
CA ASN A 234 -18.80 16.57 -19.85
C ASN A 234 -17.68 17.60 -19.60
N LYS A 235 -16.68 17.71 -20.49
CA LYS A 235 -15.53 18.62 -20.36
C LYS A 235 -14.75 18.40 -19.04
N MET A 236 -14.57 17.12 -18.67
CA MET A 236 -13.88 16.68 -17.46
C MET A 236 -12.62 15.87 -17.78
N THR A 237 -12.07 15.98 -18.96
CA THR A 237 -10.83 15.29 -19.38
C THR A 237 -9.67 15.58 -18.43
N GLU A 238 -9.56 16.85 -18.02
CA GLU A 238 -8.52 17.30 -17.08
C GLU A 238 -8.72 16.78 -15.64
N CYS A 239 -9.89 16.21 -15.33
CA CYS A 239 -10.15 15.63 -14.02
C CYS A 239 -9.55 14.22 -13.87
N LEU A 240 -9.30 13.51 -14.99
CA LEU A 240 -8.67 12.18 -14.95
C LEU A 240 -7.17 12.33 -14.73
N LYS A 241 -6.73 12.00 -13.52
CA LYS A 241 -5.36 12.19 -13.03
C LYS A 241 -4.62 10.93 -12.70
N LEU A 242 -5.33 9.81 -12.50
CA LEU A 242 -4.74 8.59 -11.99
C LEU A 242 -5.30 7.36 -12.70
N ILE A 243 -4.43 6.43 -13.06
CA ILE A 243 -4.82 5.05 -13.37
C ILE A 243 -4.34 4.13 -12.27
N HIS A 244 -5.19 3.20 -11.87
CA HIS A 244 -4.91 2.20 -10.83
C HIS A 244 -5.14 0.80 -11.37
N PHE A 245 -4.31 -0.14 -10.93
CA PHE A 245 -4.56 -1.57 -11.11
C PHE A 245 -4.12 -2.35 -9.87
N HIS A 246 -4.72 -3.51 -9.68
CA HIS A 246 -4.34 -4.43 -8.62
C HIS A 246 -4.40 -5.87 -9.12
N ILE A 247 -3.29 -6.59 -9.02
CA ILE A 247 -3.13 -7.92 -9.61
C ILE A 247 -3.36 -9.08 -8.63
N GLY A 248 -3.85 -8.77 -7.43
CA GLY A 248 -4.14 -9.77 -6.40
C GLY A 248 -3.26 -9.62 -5.15
N SER A 249 -3.19 -10.66 -4.33
CA SER A 249 -2.38 -10.67 -3.11
C SER A 249 -1.46 -11.89 -3.07
N GLN A 250 -0.43 -11.83 -2.21
CA GLN A 250 0.58 -12.89 -2.06
C GLN A 250 1.27 -13.27 -3.37
N ILE A 251 1.67 -12.24 -4.14
CA ILE A 251 2.34 -12.39 -5.42
C ILE A 251 3.84 -12.54 -5.18
N THR A 252 4.36 -13.74 -5.43
CA THR A 252 5.77 -14.09 -5.22
C THR A 252 6.59 -14.07 -6.51
N LYS A 253 5.95 -14.00 -7.69
CA LYS A 253 6.64 -14.07 -8.98
C LYS A 253 6.84 -12.69 -9.60
N ILE A 254 8.07 -12.18 -9.62
CA ILE A 254 8.46 -10.89 -10.24
C ILE A 254 7.95 -10.76 -11.68
N ARG A 255 8.00 -11.85 -12.46
CA ARG A 255 7.56 -11.84 -13.86
C ARG A 255 6.11 -11.39 -14.03
N ARG A 256 5.24 -11.71 -13.06
CA ARG A 256 3.82 -11.29 -13.09
C ARG A 256 3.68 -9.79 -12.86
N ILE A 257 4.42 -9.26 -11.91
CA ILE A 257 4.45 -7.82 -11.65
C ILE A 257 4.96 -7.07 -12.88
N LYS A 258 6.06 -7.55 -13.51
CA LYS A 258 6.60 -6.96 -14.74
C LYS A 258 5.61 -7.00 -15.90
N ASN A 259 4.86 -8.10 -16.07
CA ASN A 259 3.87 -8.21 -17.15
C ASN A 259 2.69 -7.26 -16.91
N ALA A 260 2.18 -7.18 -15.68
CA ALA A 260 1.11 -6.26 -15.32
C ALA A 260 1.52 -4.79 -15.52
N LEU A 261 2.74 -4.44 -15.12
CA LEU A 261 3.28 -3.09 -15.37
C LEU A 261 3.36 -2.77 -16.86
N ARG A 262 3.84 -3.70 -17.69
CA ARG A 262 3.90 -3.50 -19.16
C ARG A 262 2.52 -3.26 -19.74
N GLU A 263 1.52 -4.04 -19.33
CA GLU A 263 0.15 -3.88 -19.79
C GLU A 263 -0.44 -2.55 -19.32
N ALA A 264 -0.28 -2.19 -18.05
CA ALA A 264 -0.75 -0.92 -17.51
C ALA A 264 -0.10 0.29 -18.21
N MET A 265 1.20 0.20 -18.53
CA MET A 265 1.87 1.27 -19.27
C MET A 265 1.39 1.40 -20.72
N GLN A 266 0.84 0.34 -21.35
CA GLN A 266 0.16 0.47 -22.64
C GLN A 266 -1.11 1.31 -22.51
N PHE A 267 -1.92 1.08 -21.45
CA PHE A 267 -3.07 1.95 -21.16
C PHE A 267 -2.65 3.40 -20.94
N TYR A 268 -1.62 3.63 -20.13
CA TYR A 268 -1.08 4.97 -19.91
C TYR A 268 -0.73 5.69 -21.21
N VAL A 269 0.02 5.02 -22.10
CA VAL A 269 0.43 5.59 -23.40
C VAL A 269 -0.78 5.89 -24.28
N GLN A 270 -1.78 4.99 -24.34
CA GLN A 270 -2.98 5.22 -25.15
C GLN A 270 -3.83 6.38 -24.60
N LEU A 271 -3.98 6.49 -23.30
CA LEU A 271 -4.67 7.62 -22.65
C LEU A 271 -3.96 8.93 -22.94
N SER A 272 -2.63 8.96 -22.83
CA SER A 272 -1.86 10.17 -23.17
C SER A 272 -2.01 10.55 -24.64
N LYS A 273 -2.01 9.58 -25.57
CA LYS A 273 -2.26 9.84 -27.01
C LYS A 273 -3.69 10.33 -27.29
N ALA A 274 -4.64 9.90 -26.46
CA ALA A 274 -6.03 10.37 -26.53
C ALA A 274 -6.25 11.76 -25.88
N GLY A 275 -5.19 12.39 -25.38
CA GLY A 275 -5.25 13.75 -24.82
C GLY A 275 -5.55 13.81 -23.32
N PHE A 276 -5.51 12.67 -22.59
CA PHE A 276 -5.67 12.66 -21.15
C PHE A 276 -4.31 12.85 -20.47
N ASN A 277 -4.23 13.79 -19.55
CA ASN A 277 -3.02 14.09 -18.79
C ASN A 277 -3.01 13.34 -17.46
N ILE A 278 -2.47 12.12 -17.47
CA ILE A 278 -2.39 11.26 -16.29
C ILE A 278 -1.16 11.60 -15.45
N ASP A 279 -1.38 12.03 -14.23
CA ASP A 279 -0.32 12.43 -13.30
C ASP A 279 0.25 11.23 -12.55
N PHE A 280 -0.56 10.19 -12.27
CA PHE A 280 -0.18 9.05 -11.44
C PHE A 280 -0.53 7.69 -12.07
N VAL A 281 0.39 6.76 -11.91
CA VAL A 281 0.16 5.34 -12.13
C VAL A 281 0.26 4.64 -10.79
N ASP A 282 -0.88 4.24 -10.23
CA ASP A 282 -0.96 3.48 -8.99
C ASP A 282 -0.89 1.98 -9.31
N ILE A 283 0.22 1.38 -8.97
CA ILE A 283 0.54 -0.02 -9.28
C ILE A 283 -0.10 -1.03 -8.32
N GLY A 284 -0.91 -0.56 -7.38
CA GLY A 284 -1.52 -1.40 -6.37
C GLY A 284 -0.49 -1.98 -5.40
N GLY A 285 -0.84 -3.11 -4.82
CA GLY A 285 0.01 -3.83 -3.87
C GLY A 285 0.00 -5.32 -4.11
N GLY A 286 0.02 -6.10 -3.03
CA GLY A 286 -0.12 -7.55 -3.08
C GLY A 286 1.19 -8.31 -3.19
N LEU A 287 2.32 -7.68 -2.93
CA LEU A 287 3.60 -8.38 -2.82
C LEU A 287 3.51 -9.48 -1.75
N GLY A 288 4.12 -10.63 -2.03
CA GLY A 288 4.10 -11.77 -1.11
C GLY A 288 4.81 -11.45 0.19
N VAL A 289 4.19 -11.85 1.31
CA VAL A 289 4.78 -11.81 2.65
C VAL A 289 5.01 -13.23 3.12
N ASP A 290 6.21 -13.52 3.58
CA ASP A 290 6.58 -14.79 4.17
C ASP A 290 6.49 -14.69 5.69
N TYR A 291 5.41 -15.24 6.27
CA TYR A 291 5.13 -15.10 7.69
C TYR A 291 5.97 -16.02 8.57
N ASP A 292 6.41 -17.16 8.06
CA ASP A 292 7.11 -18.20 8.80
C ASP A 292 8.53 -18.51 8.28
N GLY A 293 8.95 -17.78 7.23
CA GLY A 293 10.25 -17.97 6.61
C GLY A 293 10.38 -19.24 5.76
N THR A 294 9.27 -19.93 5.47
CA THR A 294 9.32 -21.23 4.73
C THR A 294 9.13 -21.06 3.21
N ARG A 295 8.74 -19.88 2.76
CA ARG A 295 8.34 -19.62 1.37
C ARG A 295 9.19 -18.60 0.65
N SER A 296 10.06 -17.89 1.36
CA SER A 296 10.96 -16.95 0.71
C SER A 296 12.25 -17.65 0.32
N SER A 297 12.64 -17.45 -0.94
CA SER A 297 13.98 -17.79 -1.42
C SER A 297 14.97 -16.67 -1.06
N SER A 298 14.91 -16.15 0.15
CA SER A 298 15.61 -14.92 0.59
C SER A 298 17.15 -14.99 0.51
N GLY A 299 17.71 -16.12 0.10
CA GLY A 299 19.15 -16.28 -0.09
C GLY A 299 19.65 -16.15 -1.53
N GLU A 300 18.86 -16.48 -2.54
CA GLU A 300 19.41 -16.63 -3.90
C GLU A 300 18.60 -15.97 -5.03
N ASN A 301 17.30 -15.71 -4.90
CA ASN A 301 16.46 -15.15 -5.97
C ASN A 301 15.25 -14.37 -5.45
N SER A 302 15.40 -13.66 -4.37
CA SER A 302 14.27 -13.05 -3.74
C SER A 302 13.88 -11.73 -4.39
N MET A 303 12.59 -11.45 -4.38
CA MET A 303 12.04 -10.13 -4.64
C MET A 303 12.28 -9.17 -3.47
N ASN A 304 13.00 -9.62 -2.47
CA ASN A 304 13.19 -8.87 -1.23
C ASN A 304 14.28 -7.84 -1.36
#